data_78bc3329ceeac86f4b4eb410e65c0235
#
_entry.id   78bc3329ceeac86f4b4eb410e65c0235
#
_cell.length_a   1.000
_cell.length_b   1.000
_cell.length_c   1.000
_cell.angle_alpha   90.00
_cell.angle_beta   90.00
_cell.angle_gamma   90.00
#
_symmetry.space_group_name_H-M   'P 1'
#
loop_
_entity.id
_entity.type
_entity.pdbx_description
1 polymer ?
#
loop_
_entity_poly.entity_id
_entity_poly.type
_entity_poly.pdbx_seq_one_letter_code
_entity_poly.pdbx_strand_id
1 'polypeptide(L)'
;MFAGIALLAVSFAWGQTIVAPQQRPEKTSFAIVTDQVTWEKCRPEIENYRAVLEQEQLPAYILAGQWKNPEQIKELLMRLYRESRLEGAVFIGDIPIPMIRKAQHMTSAFKMDEEKSPRLDSSVPSDRFYDDFDLKFDYLGQDTTSALFFYYNLAADSPQALCCDIYTGRIKPLEDGTDRYQQIRDYLNKAVAAHQENNILDQFVSYTGEGSYSNSLTAWRMEQMILREQLPGVFDRENNARFMRYSMWDYPKEEVIAALQREDLDMLIFHEHGMPYRQYISATPRTHDPEEYTEFLKREFRSKLRTVADRQGDVAGQMKKWCGEYHLDTSWFSGAFDPEWIRKDSIADAQLGIVLEDVPSIAPNARFVIFDACYNGDFREKDYIAGRYIFSKGKCVVAFANSVNVLQDKSANDLFGWLGFGTRIGLWARYTNILESHIIGDPTFCFSSGREGMDCNTWLTTSESPAFWLEMLRDSPYADLQNMALLKLFQQEYPGISDTLRMRFETSPYAVVRYTCMSLLEELNDQNFREVLKLAVTDPYEFIRRIAIHRMGRIGAPEFLPFIIDTYLNDYLSERVNFNVLTALEAYRLSLIHI
;
A
#
# COMPACT_ATOMS: atom_id res chain seq x y z
N MET A 1 -11.37 38.66 30.06
CA MET A 1 -11.26 37.60 31.08
C MET A 1 -10.91 36.30 30.35
N PHE A 2 -9.62 35.98 30.23
CA PHE A 2 -9.16 34.72 29.64
C PHE A 2 -9.24 33.65 30.73
N ALA A 3 -10.21 32.76 30.63
CA ALA A 3 -10.27 31.59 31.48
C ALA A 3 -9.25 30.57 30.92
N GLY A 4 -8.15 30.42 31.63
CA GLY A 4 -7.19 29.33 31.34
C GLY A 4 -7.84 27.99 31.58
N ILE A 5 -8.09 27.24 30.53
CA ILE A 5 -8.52 25.85 30.60
C ILE A 5 -7.29 25.03 31.03
N ALA A 6 -7.34 24.51 32.25
CA ALA A 6 -6.30 23.63 32.77
C ALA A 6 -6.33 22.32 31.97
N LEU A 7 -5.27 22.07 31.22
CA LEU A 7 -4.98 20.77 30.59
C LEU A 7 -4.85 19.71 31.73
N LEU A 8 -5.83 18.84 31.86
CA LEU A 8 -5.74 17.67 32.74
C LEU A 8 -4.82 16.62 32.10
N ALA A 9 -3.53 16.75 32.38
CA ALA A 9 -2.58 15.65 32.12
C ALA A 9 -2.72 14.64 33.28
N VAL A 10 -3.21 13.45 32.98
CA VAL A 10 -3.27 12.35 33.94
C VAL A 10 -2.02 11.50 33.75
N SER A 11 -1.08 11.54 34.71
CA SER A 11 0.08 10.64 34.69
C SER A 11 -0.31 9.28 35.30
N PHE A 12 -0.14 8.21 34.52
CA PHE A 12 -0.37 6.83 34.94
C PHE A 12 0.92 6.16 35.44
N ALA A 13 0.78 5.00 36.10
CA ALA A 13 1.81 4.28 36.85
C ALA A 13 3.07 3.84 36.04
N TRP A 14 3.19 4.18 34.74
CA TRP A 14 4.26 3.76 33.82
C TRP A 14 5.06 4.93 33.22
N GLY A 15 4.92 6.17 33.73
CA GLY A 15 5.62 7.34 33.18
C GLY A 15 5.11 7.78 31.82
N GLN A 16 3.86 7.48 31.47
CA GLN A 16 3.19 7.89 30.26
C GLN A 16 2.41 9.19 30.50
N THR A 17 2.41 10.07 29.49
CA THR A 17 1.60 11.30 29.46
C THR A 17 0.42 11.10 28.50
N ILE A 18 -0.78 11.24 29.02
CA ILE A 18 -2.00 11.23 28.20
C ILE A 18 -2.60 12.63 28.26
N VAL A 19 -2.72 13.28 27.09
CA VAL A 19 -3.41 14.56 26.93
C VAL A 19 -4.74 14.29 26.25
N ALA A 20 -5.82 14.54 26.98
CA ALA A 20 -7.17 14.38 26.44
C ALA A 20 -7.51 15.51 25.44
N PRO A 21 -8.42 15.28 24.48
CA PRO A 21 -8.91 16.32 23.59
C PRO A 21 -9.62 17.44 24.35
N GLN A 22 -9.67 18.64 23.73
CA GLN A 22 -10.35 19.78 24.34
C GLN A 22 -11.86 19.61 24.37
N GLN A 23 -12.40 18.88 23.40
CA GLN A 23 -13.83 18.56 23.31
C GLN A 23 -14.06 17.07 23.47
N ARG A 24 -15.14 16.69 24.08
CA ARG A 24 -15.52 15.29 24.20
C ARG A 24 -15.92 14.76 22.83
N PRO A 25 -15.46 13.56 22.43
CA PRO A 25 -15.82 12.95 21.16
C PRO A 25 -17.35 12.75 21.05
N GLU A 26 -17.96 13.32 20.02
CA GLU A 26 -19.37 13.10 19.71
C GLU A 26 -19.56 11.88 18.80
N LYS A 27 -18.74 11.77 17.75
CA LYS A 27 -18.75 10.67 16.78
C LYS A 27 -17.60 9.71 17.03
N THR A 28 -16.40 10.10 16.67
CA THR A 28 -15.16 9.31 16.80
C THR A 28 -14.05 10.13 17.42
N SER A 29 -12.92 9.50 17.71
CA SER A 29 -11.71 10.15 18.20
C SER A 29 -10.47 9.61 17.48
N PHE A 30 -9.35 10.28 17.67
CA PHE A 30 -8.07 9.91 17.08
C PHE A 30 -6.96 9.86 18.14
N ALA A 31 -5.85 9.15 17.90
CA ALA A 31 -4.71 9.09 18.79
C ALA A 31 -3.41 9.52 18.09
N ILE A 32 -2.70 10.46 18.68
CA ILE A 32 -1.34 10.83 18.29
C ILE A 32 -0.41 10.16 19.29
N VAL A 33 0.28 9.11 18.86
CA VAL A 33 1.22 8.33 19.70
C VAL A 33 2.63 8.77 19.39
N THR A 34 3.38 9.15 20.42
CA THR A 34 4.76 9.64 20.24
C THR A 34 5.67 9.08 21.33
N ASP A 35 6.97 8.93 21.05
CA ASP A 35 7.94 8.70 22.09
C ASP A 35 8.16 9.97 22.93
N GLN A 36 8.67 9.79 24.16
CA GLN A 36 8.81 10.88 25.12
C GLN A 36 9.73 12.01 24.61
N VAL A 37 10.83 11.66 23.94
CA VAL A 37 11.81 12.66 23.48
C VAL A 37 11.25 13.46 22.32
N THR A 38 10.59 12.80 21.38
CA THR A 38 9.88 13.45 20.27
C THR A 38 8.79 14.39 20.79
N TRP A 39 8.00 13.96 21.78
CA TRP A 39 7.04 14.83 22.45
C TRP A 39 7.67 16.09 23.01
N GLU A 40 8.79 15.96 23.73
CA GLU A 40 9.48 17.10 24.33
C GLU A 40 10.09 18.07 23.30
N LYS A 41 10.58 17.54 22.17
CA LYS A 41 11.27 18.32 21.13
C LYS A 41 10.34 18.94 20.08
N CYS A 42 9.15 18.33 19.86
CA CYS A 42 8.22 18.73 18.81
C CYS A 42 6.81 19.05 19.36
N ARG A 43 6.71 19.31 20.66
CA ARG A 43 5.43 19.50 21.33
C ARG A 43 4.55 20.60 20.69
N PRO A 44 5.06 21.79 20.34
CA PRO A 44 4.23 22.84 19.74
C PRO A 44 3.58 22.39 18.41
N GLU A 45 4.35 21.69 17.58
CA GLU A 45 3.89 21.22 16.25
C GLU A 45 2.90 20.07 16.40
N ILE A 46 3.10 19.15 17.36
CA ILE A 46 2.17 18.08 17.68
C ILE A 46 0.86 18.66 18.24
N GLU A 47 0.91 19.65 19.13
CA GLU A 47 -0.28 20.32 19.64
C GLU A 47 -1.00 21.11 18.55
N ASN A 48 -0.27 21.73 17.61
CA ASN A 48 -0.87 22.42 16.46
C ASN A 48 -1.56 21.43 15.50
N TYR A 49 -0.91 20.30 15.22
CA TYR A 49 -1.51 19.22 14.43
C TYR A 49 -2.80 18.70 15.09
N ARG A 50 -2.77 18.43 16.41
CA ARG A 50 -3.99 18.08 17.15
C ARG A 50 -5.09 19.14 16.99
N ALA A 51 -4.73 20.41 17.12
CA ALA A 51 -5.72 21.50 17.06
C ALA A 51 -6.43 21.57 15.71
N VAL A 52 -5.74 21.30 14.61
CA VAL A 52 -6.38 21.27 13.28
C VAL A 52 -7.33 20.07 13.14
N LEU A 53 -6.97 18.90 13.66
CA LEU A 53 -7.88 17.74 13.68
C LEU A 53 -9.16 18.03 14.50
N GLU A 54 -9.01 18.67 15.66
CA GLU A 54 -10.16 19.05 16.49
C GLU A 54 -11.06 20.10 15.80
N GLN A 55 -10.49 21.00 14.98
CA GLN A 55 -11.28 21.91 14.15
C GLN A 55 -12.09 21.16 13.07
N GLU A 56 -11.58 20.07 12.57
CA GLU A 56 -12.25 19.16 11.63
C GLU A 56 -13.19 18.15 12.33
N GLN A 57 -13.53 18.40 13.60
CA GLN A 57 -14.41 17.58 14.42
C GLN A 57 -13.87 16.14 14.67
N LEU A 58 -12.56 15.98 14.68
CA LEU A 58 -11.87 14.76 15.05
C LEU A 58 -11.08 14.99 16.36
N PRO A 59 -11.70 14.89 17.54
CA PRO A 59 -11.04 15.05 18.83
C PRO A 59 -9.88 14.09 18.98
N ALA A 60 -8.66 14.60 19.29
CA ALA A 60 -7.46 13.80 19.27
C ALA A 60 -6.77 13.73 20.64
N TYR A 61 -6.49 12.51 21.08
CA TYR A 61 -5.65 12.20 22.24
C TYR A 61 -4.18 12.28 21.86
N ILE A 62 -3.31 12.77 22.78
CA ILE A 62 -1.87 12.63 22.65
C ILE A 62 -1.41 11.61 23.69
N LEU A 63 -0.71 10.57 23.22
CA LEU A 63 -0.13 9.50 24.03
C LEU A 63 1.38 9.57 23.91
N ALA A 64 2.07 10.14 24.90
CA ALA A 64 3.52 10.26 24.92
C ALA A 64 4.12 9.33 25.99
N GLY A 65 5.21 8.61 25.66
CA GLY A 65 5.82 7.70 26.62
C GLY A 65 7.13 7.08 26.18
N GLN A 66 7.82 6.46 27.14
CA GLN A 66 8.95 5.59 26.87
C GLN A 66 8.41 4.16 26.65
N TRP A 67 8.10 3.85 25.38
CA TRP A 67 7.48 2.59 25.03
C TRP A 67 8.48 1.43 25.15
N LYS A 68 8.22 0.48 26.05
CA LYS A 68 9.08 -0.69 26.27
C LYS A 68 8.80 -1.82 25.30
N ASN A 69 7.57 -1.91 24.82
CA ASN A 69 7.11 -2.93 23.87
C ASN A 69 5.85 -2.44 23.14
N PRO A 70 5.47 -3.09 22.03
CA PRO A 70 4.26 -2.77 21.28
C PRO A 70 2.96 -2.92 22.07
N GLU A 71 2.89 -3.88 23.00
CA GLU A 71 1.67 -4.17 23.75
C GLU A 71 1.17 -2.99 24.56
N GLN A 72 2.08 -2.19 25.14
CA GLN A 72 1.71 -1.00 25.92
C GLN A 72 0.90 0.00 25.08
N ILE A 73 1.24 0.15 23.81
CA ILE A 73 0.52 1.03 22.87
C ILE A 73 -0.80 0.38 22.48
N LYS A 74 -0.78 -0.91 22.07
CA LYS A 74 -1.99 -1.64 21.67
C LYS A 74 -3.05 -1.61 22.76
N GLU A 75 -2.69 -1.85 24.02
CA GLU A 75 -3.61 -1.78 25.16
C GLU A 75 -4.27 -0.41 25.33
N LEU A 76 -3.50 0.68 25.15
CA LEU A 76 -4.04 2.04 25.21
C LEU A 76 -5.00 2.32 24.04
N LEU A 77 -4.64 1.92 22.82
CA LEU A 77 -5.50 2.08 21.64
C LEU A 77 -6.80 1.28 21.80
N MET A 78 -6.73 0.02 22.25
CA MET A 78 -7.91 -0.81 22.54
C MET A 78 -8.81 -0.19 23.62
N ARG A 79 -8.22 0.42 24.64
CA ARG A 79 -8.99 1.14 25.66
C ARG A 79 -9.72 2.34 25.07
N LEU A 80 -9.02 3.20 24.29
CA LEU A 80 -9.62 4.36 23.64
C LEU A 80 -10.68 3.94 22.61
N TYR A 81 -10.48 2.84 21.90
CA TYR A 81 -11.47 2.28 20.99
C TYR A 81 -12.80 1.99 21.69
N ARG A 82 -12.74 1.33 22.87
CA ARG A 82 -13.92 0.98 23.67
C ARG A 82 -14.56 2.18 24.37
N GLU A 83 -13.73 3.09 24.92
CA GLU A 83 -14.19 4.17 25.78
C GLU A 83 -14.49 5.48 25.03
N SER A 84 -13.83 5.70 23.89
CA SER A 84 -13.84 6.98 23.17
C SER A 84 -14.06 6.83 21.66
N ARG A 85 -14.46 5.64 21.17
CA ARG A 85 -14.72 5.38 19.74
C ARG A 85 -13.52 5.76 18.85
N LEU A 86 -12.32 5.31 19.21
CA LEU A 86 -11.12 5.57 18.44
C LEU A 86 -11.27 5.04 17.01
N GLU A 87 -11.09 5.90 16.00
CA GLU A 87 -11.13 5.49 14.59
C GLU A 87 -9.75 5.23 13.99
N GLY A 88 -8.69 5.82 14.57
CA GLY A 88 -7.34 5.69 14.06
C GLY A 88 -6.25 6.25 14.97
N ALA A 89 -5.00 6.02 14.57
CA ALA A 89 -3.82 6.53 15.25
C ALA A 89 -2.71 6.93 14.26
N VAL A 90 -1.84 7.86 14.69
CA VAL A 90 -0.57 8.15 14.01
C VAL A 90 0.59 7.95 14.97
N PHE A 91 1.65 7.29 14.50
CA PHE A 91 2.87 6.99 15.24
C PHE A 91 3.98 7.97 14.83
N ILE A 92 4.41 8.84 15.75
CA ILE A 92 5.40 9.89 15.48
C ILE A 92 6.68 9.62 16.27
N GLY A 93 7.82 9.51 15.56
CA GLY A 93 9.13 9.28 16.17
C GLY A 93 9.49 7.81 16.33
N ASP A 94 10.13 7.46 17.44
CA ASP A 94 10.64 6.12 17.72
C ASP A 94 9.58 5.24 18.40
N ILE A 95 8.66 4.75 17.59
CA ILE A 95 7.59 3.85 18.03
C ILE A 95 7.98 2.40 17.70
N PRO A 96 7.83 1.45 18.65
CA PRO A 96 8.13 0.04 18.42
C PRO A 96 7.55 -0.49 17.10
N ILE A 97 8.29 -1.38 16.45
CA ILE A 97 7.93 -1.98 15.16
C ILE A 97 7.71 -3.48 15.37
N PRO A 98 6.45 -3.94 15.30
CA PRO A 98 6.16 -5.36 15.32
C PRO A 98 6.63 -6.03 14.04
N MET A 99 7.42 -7.11 14.19
CA MET A 99 8.00 -7.92 13.13
C MET A 99 7.26 -9.25 13.07
N ILE A 100 6.29 -9.38 12.16
CA ILE A 100 5.33 -10.48 12.14
C ILE A 100 5.83 -11.65 11.30
N ARG A 101 5.69 -12.85 11.84
CA ARG A 101 6.05 -14.14 11.23
C ARG A 101 4.85 -15.09 11.24
N LYS A 102 4.95 -16.18 10.48
CA LYS A 102 3.88 -17.18 10.29
C LYS A 102 2.56 -16.60 9.80
N ALA A 103 2.63 -15.46 9.12
CA ALA A 103 1.49 -14.73 8.57
C ALA A 103 1.65 -14.46 7.05
N GLN A 104 2.50 -15.20 6.34
CA GLN A 104 2.78 -14.96 4.93
C GLN A 104 1.56 -15.13 4.03
N HIS A 105 0.58 -15.94 4.43
CA HIS A 105 -0.70 -16.11 3.73
C HIS A 105 -1.59 -14.86 3.77
N MET A 106 -1.29 -13.90 4.66
CA MET A 106 -1.99 -12.61 4.78
C MET A 106 -1.28 -11.50 3.99
N THR A 107 -0.19 -11.83 3.30
CA THR A 107 0.53 -10.93 2.39
C THR A 107 0.15 -11.20 0.95
N SER A 108 0.40 -10.24 0.05
CA SER A 108 0.14 -10.46 -1.37
C SER A 108 1.18 -11.43 -1.98
N ALA A 109 2.44 -11.38 -1.58
CA ALA A 109 3.47 -12.26 -2.11
C ALA A 109 4.76 -12.31 -1.32
N PHE A 110 4.71 -12.57 -0.08
CA PHE A 110 5.91 -12.80 0.68
C PHE A 110 6.61 -14.11 0.23
N LYS A 111 7.89 -14.05 -0.10
CA LYS A 111 8.65 -15.16 -0.72
C LYS A 111 9.80 -15.67 0.14
N MET A 112 9.88 -15.25 1.39
CA MET A 112 10.99 -15.62 2.27
C MET A 112 10.67 -16.90 3.04
N ASP A 113 11.58 -17.86 2.96
CA ASP A 113 11.54 -19.06 3.77
C ASP A 113 11.99 -18.72 5.22
N GLU A 114 11.07 -18.79 6.16
CA GLU A 114 11.33 -18.43 7.56
C GLU A 114 12.33 -19.36 8.28
N GLU A 115 12.57 -20.55 7.73
CA GLU A 115 13.55 -21.52 8.27
C GLU A 115 14.96 -21.26 7.73
N LYS A 116 15.08 -20.80 6.47
CA LYS A 116 16.36 -20.62 5.78
C LYS A 116 16.85 -19.18 5.76
N SER A 117 15.94 -18.22 5.86
CA SER A 117 16.28 -16.79 5.80
C SER A 117 16.48 -16.21 7.20
N PRO A 118 17.36 -15.20 7.37
CA PRO A 118 17.51 -14.47 8.63
C PRO A 118 16.15 -13.97 9.14
N ARG A 119 16.00 -13.92 10.47
CA ARG A 119 14.74 -13.49 11.10
C ARG A 119 14.31 -12.10 10.65
N LEU A 120 15.24 -11.18 10.51
CA LEU A 120 14.98 -9.81 10.05
C LEU A 120 14.34 -9.81 8.65
N ASP A 121 14.93 -10.58 7.71
CA ASP A 121 14.50 -10.60 6.31
C ASP A 121 13.21 -11.41 6.10
N SER A 122 12.97 -12.41 6.96
CA SER A 122 11.80 -13.29 6.89
C SER A 122 10.62 -12.85 7.76
N SER A 123 10.66 -11.63 8.31
CA SER A 123 9.57 -11.04 9.08
C SER A 123 8.97 -9.84 8.33
N VAL A 124 7.66 -9.65 8.47
CA VAL A 124 6.95 -8.49 7.93
C VAL A 124 6.84 -7.43 9.01
N PRO A 125 7.50 -6.26 8.87
CA PRO A 125 7.24 -5.13 9.76
C PRO A 125 5.81 -4.64 9.49
N SER A 126 4.94 -4.67 10.53
CA SER A 126 3.52 -4.40 10.29
C SER A 126 2.82 -3.70 11.45
N ASP A 127 2.20 -2.58 11.14
CA ASP A 127 1.34 -1.85 12.06
C ASP A 127 -0.05 -2.50 12.21
N ARG A 128 -0.35 -3.58 11.46
CA ARG A 128 -1.54 -4.44 11.67
C ARG A 128 -1.58 -5.04 13.07
N PHE A 129 -0.44 -5.13 13.73
CA PHE A 129 -0.38 -5.47 15.16
C PHE A 129 -1.17 -4.48 16.03
N TYR A 130 -1.16 -3.19 15.67
CA TYR A 130 -1.77 -2.12 16.45
C TYR A 130 -3.22 -1.81 16.07
N ASP A 131 -3.62 -2.10 14.84
CA ASP A 131 -4.88 -1.65 14.28
C ASP A 131 -5.91 -2.76 14.01
N ASP A 132 -5.48 -4.02 14.11
CA ASP A 132 -6.34 -5.19 14.14
C ASP A 132 -6.29 -5.80 15.55
N PHE A 133 -7.40 -5.63 16.31
CA PHE A 133 -7.44 -6.01 17.71
C PHE A 133 -7.76 -7.47 17.93
N ASP A 134 -8.31 -8.15 16.94
CA ASP A 134 -8.68 -9.56 17.01
C ASP A 134 -7.50 -10.48 16.76
N LEU A 135 -6.45 -10.00 16.10
CA LEU A 135 -5.23 -10.77 15.86
C LEU A 135 -4.48 -11.05 17.16
N LYS A 136 -4.14 -12.33 17.35
CA LYS A 136 -3.36 -12.83 18.48
C LYS A 136 -1.94 -13.13 18.03
N PHE A 137 -0.99 -12.77 18.87
CA PHE A 137 0.43 -12.92 18.59
C PHE A 137 1.20 -13.55 19.73
N ASP A 138 2.12 -14.48 19.40
CA ASP A 138 3.08 -15.06 20.32
C ASP A 138 4.38 -14.28 20.27
N TYR A 139 4.76 -13.65 21.37
CA TYR A 139 6.00 -12.89 21.47
C TYR A 139 7.24 -13.78 21.39
N LEU A 140 8.20 -13.45 20.53
CA LEU A 140 9.43 -14.21 20.32
C LEU A 140 10.69 -13.55 20.89
N GLY A 141 10.65 -12.24 21.11
CA GLY A 141 11.80 -11.48 21.61
C GLY A 141 12.01 -10.15 20.87
N GLN A 142 12.78 -9.28 21.50
CA GLN A 142 13.26 -8.03 20.89
C GLN A 142 14.54 -8.32 20.09
N ASP A 143 14.77 -7.52 19.04
CA ASP A 143 16.00 -7.60 18.25
C ASP A 143 17.20 -7.14 19.08
N THR A 144 18.36 -7.75 18.84
CA THR A 144 19.61 -7.42 19.57
C THR A 144 20.36 -6.23 18.98
N THR A 145 20.06 -5.86 17.73
CA THR A 145 20.73 -4.78 16.99
C THR A 145 19.89 -3.53 16.86
N SER A 146 18.54 -3.66 16.92
CA SER A 146 17.60 -2.55 16.89
C SER A 146 16.62 -2.61 18.05
N ALA A 147 16.67 -1.58 18.90
CA ALA A 147 15.76 -1.46 20.04
C ALA A 147 14.28 -1.31 19.66
N LEU A 148 13.99 -1.00 18.40
CA LEU A 148 12.61 -0.81 17.93
C LEU A 148 11.95 -2.09 17.42
N PHE A 149 12.69 -3.17 17.11
CA PHE A 149 12.13 -4.36 16.47
C PHE A 149 11.73 -5.42 17.50
N PHE A 150 10.47 -5.84 17.45
CA PHE A 150 9.88 -6.84 18.33
C PHE A 150 9.24 -7.95 17.49
N TYR A 151 9.73 -9.18 17.62
CA TYR A 151 9.30 -10.32 16.81
C TYR A 151 8.12 -11.05 17.41
N TYR A 152 7.18 -11.40 16.54
CA TYR A 152 5.96 -12.14 16.89
C TYR A 152 5.65 -13.20 15.84
N ASN A 153 5.13 -14.35 16.28
CA ASN A 153 4.39 -15.23 15.39
C ASN A 153 2.91 -14.87 15.44
N LEU A 154 2.21 -14.95 14.32
CA LEU A 154 0.77 -15.05 14.34
C LEU A 154 0.40 -16.35 15.05
N ALA A 155 -0.43 -16.29 16.10
CA ALA A 155 -0.83 -17.46 16.85
C ALA A 155 -1.73 -18.38 16.01
N ALA A 156 -1.64 -19.68 16.21
CA ALA A 156 -2.40 -20.66 15.43
C ALA A 156 -3.93 -20.55 15.64
N ASP A 157 -4.36 -20.03 16.80
CA ASP A 157 -5.77 -19.78 17.14
C ASP A 157 -6.21 -18.33 16.85
N SER A 158 -5.37 -17.53 16.19
CA SER A 158 -5.72 -16.20 15.71
C SER A 158 -6.63 -16.28 14.49
N PRO A 159 -7.48 -15.27 14.23
CA PRO A 159 -8.01 -15.05 12.89
C PRO A 159 -6.88 -15.08 11.85
N GLN A 160 -7.15 -15.69 10.69
CA GLN A 160 -6.18 -15.87 9.62
C GLN A 160 -6.43 -14.94 8.42
N ALA A 161 -7.17 -13.86 8.66
CA ALA A 161 -7.45 -12.77 7.74
C ALA A 161 -7.41 -11.43 8.49
N LEU A 162 -7.14 -10.34 7.81
CA LEU A 162 -7.13 -8.99 8.38
C LEU A 162 -8.54 -8.42 8.46
N CYS A 163 -8.86 -7.81 9.61
CA CYS A 163 -10.08 -7.04 9.82
C CYS A 163 -9.76 -5.85 10.73
N CYS A 164 -9.13 -4.80 10.18
CA CYS A 164 -8.66 -3.68 10.99
C CYS A 164 -9.81 -2.95 11.69
N ASP A 165 -9.73 -2.80 13.01
CA ASP A 165 -10.70 -2.05 13.84
C ASP A 165 -10.53 -0.55 13.70
N ILE A 166 -9.27 -0.10 13.60
CA ILE A 166 -8.87 1.28 13.40
C ILE A 166 -7.91 1.37 12.22
N TYR A 167 -7.54 2.57 11.82
CA TYR A 167 -6.45 2.77 10.87
C TYR A 167 -5.20 3.34 11.56
N THR A 168 -4.03 3.13 10.95
CA THR A 168 -2.76 3.66 11.45
C THR A 168 -1.96 4.35 10.36
N GLY A 169 -1.13 5.33 10.75
CA GLY A 169 -0.10 5.95 9.92
C GLY A 169 1.20 6.13 10.71
N ARG A 170 2.34 6.21 10.02
CA ARG A 170 3.66 6.28 10.63
C ARG A 170 4.48 7.46 10.10
N ILE A 171 5.00 8.29 11.02
CA ILE A 171 5.89 9.43 10.77
C ILE A 171 7.22 9.14 11.48
N LYS A 172 8.03 8.26 10.86
CA LYS A 172 9.35 7.88 11.38
C LYS A 172 10.41 8.73 10.69
N PRO A 173 11.15 9.59 11.42
CA PRO A 173 12.19 10.43 10.83
C PRO A 173 13.32 9.59 10.24
N LEU A 174 13.95 10.13 9.19
CA LEU A 174 15.05 9.48 8.48
C LEU A 174 16.38 9.73 9.22
N GLU A 175 17.32 8.79 9.08
CA GLU A 175 18.70 8.94 9.53
C GLU A 175 19.61 9.33 8.33
N ASP A 176 19.27 10.43 7.67
CA ASP A 176 19.96 10.94 6.47
C ASP A 176 21.03 11.99 6.76
N GLY A 177 21.36 12.17 8.04
CA GLY A 177 22.32 13.16 8.52
C GLY A 177 21.70 14.53 8.84
N THR A 178 20.41 14.73 8.60
CA THR A 178 19.70 15.95 9.02
C THR A 178 19.13 15.81 10.43
N ASP A 179 18.74 16.94 11.06
CA ASP A 179 18.11 16.90 12.39
C ASP A 179 16.73 16.22 12.30
N ARG A 180 16.60 15.05 12.90
CA ARG A 180 15.39 14.24 12.92
C ARG A 180 14.16 14.95 13.50
N TYR A 181 14.36 15.81 14.51
CA TYR A 181 13.27 16.57 15.12
C TYR A 181 12.86 17.75 14.23
N GLN A 182 13.80 18.33 13.49
CA GLN A 182 13.48 19.33 12.48
C GLN A 182 12.68 18.72 11.34
N GLN A 183 13.03 17.50 10.88
CA GLN A 183 12.22 16.77 9.91
C GLN A 183 10.76 16.61 10.38
N ILE A 184 10.56 16.19 11.63
CA ILE A 184 9.20 16.02 12.21
C ILE A 184 8.47 17.36 12.29
N ARG A 185 9.12 18.42 12.75
CA ARG A 185 8.51 19.77 12.83
C ARG A 185 8.08 20.30 11.47
N ASP A 186 8.99 20.22 10.49
CA ASP A 186 8.70 20.68 9.12
C ASP A 186 7.57 19.86 8.48
N TYR A 187 7.59 18.56 8.71
CA TYR A 187 6.53 17.68 8.23
C TYR A 187 5.16 18.00 8.87
N LEU A 188 5.09 18.15 10.19
CA LEU A 188 3.83 18.46 10.87
C LEU A 188 3.27 19.82 10.45
N ASN A 189 4.13 20.82 10.25
CA ASN A 189 3.71 22.12 9.73
C ASN A 189 3.15 21.99 8.29
N LYS A 190 3.76 21.15 7.45
CA LYS A 190 3.26 20.83 6.11
C LYS A 190 1.91 20.11 6.17
N ALA A 191 1.75 19.13 7.04
CA ALA A 191 0.49 18.41 7.23
C ALA A 191 -0.64 19.37 7.68
N VAL A 192 -0.36 20.25 8.66
CA VAL A 192 -1.31 21.29 9.09
C VAL A 192 -1.70 22.21 7.93
N ALA A 193 -0.76 22.62 7.09
CA ALA A 193 -1.06 23.45 5.93
C ALA A 193 -1.94 22.69 4.91
N ALA A 194 -1.70 21.40 4.70
CA ALA A 194 -2.49 20.57 3.80
C ALA A 194 -3.95 20.42 4.28
N HIS A 195 -4.19 20.28 5.59
CA HIS A 195 -5.55 20.29 6.17
C HIS A 195 -6.29 21.62 5.96
N GLN A 196 -5.57 22.73 5.83
CA GLN A 196 -6.15 24.05 5.59
C GLN A 196 -6.40 24.35 4.10
N GLU A 197 -5.90 23.50 3.20
CA GLU A 197 -6.17 23.60 1.76
C GLU A 197 -7.60 23.13 1.45
N ASN A 198 -8.32 23.89 0.63
CA ASN A 198 -9.57 23.40 0.03
C ASN A 198 -9.26 22.73 -1.32
N ASN A 199 -8.60 21.59 -1.26
CA ASN A 199 -8.09 20.86 -2.42
C ASN A 199 -9.02 19.69 -2.79
N ILE A 200 -9.58 19.72 -3.99
CA ILE A 200 -10.42 18.65 -4.55
C ILE A 200 -9.50 17.70 -5.32
N LEU A 201 -9.73 16.39 -5.22
CA LEU A 201 -9.01 15.40 -6.03
C LEU A 201 -9.45 15.50 -7.49
N ASP A 202 -8.73 16.27 -8.28
CA ASP A 202 -9.00 16.45 -9.71
C ASP A 202 -7.77 16.36 -10.61
N GLN A 203 -6.55 16.26 -10.06
CA GLN A 203 -5.30 16.09 -10.80
C GLN A 203 -4.64 14.75 -10.44
N PHE A 204 -4.67 13.82 -11.37
CA PHE A 204 -4.24 12.45 -11.16
C PHE A 204 -3.20 11.99 -12.17
N VAL A 205 -2.18 11.27 -11.69
CA VAL A 205 -1.18 10.60 -12.54
C VAL A 205 -1.09 9.13 -12.15
N SER A 206 -1.17 8.22 -13.14
CA SER A 206 -0.75 6.84 -13.02
C SER A 206 0.52 6.64 -13.83
N TYR A 207 1.57 6.13 -13.19
CA TYR A 207 2.81 5.74 -13.85
C TYR A 207 3.02 4.24 -13.78
N THR A 208 3.38 3.64 -14.91
CA THR A 208 3.68 2.21 -15.01
C THR A 208 5.11 2.01 -15.50
N GLY A 209 5.97 1.50 -14.61
CA GLY A 209 7.37 1.17 -14.86
C GLY A 209 7.53 -0.11 -15.68
N GLU A 210 8.76 -0.42 -16.07
CA GLU A 210 9.07 -1.63 -16.82
C GLU A 210 9.06 -2.88 -15.92
N GLY A 211 8.44 -3.96 -16.38
CA GLY A 211 8.30 -5.22 -15.64
C GLY A 211 6.91 -5.41 -15.02
N SER A 212 6.68 -6.50 -14.29
CA SER A 212 5.43 -6.77 -13.53
C SER A 212 4.12 -6.37 -14.22
N TYR A 213 3.39 -5.43 -13.63
CA TYR A 213 2.12 -4.92 -14.14
C TYR A 213 2.24 -4.30 -15.54
N SER A 214 3.34 -3.62 -15.83
CA SER A 214 3.57 -2.89 -17.08
C SER A 214 3.67 -3.76 -18.32
N ASN A 215 4.03 -5.02 -18.18
CA ASN A 215 4.12 -5.94 -19.33
C ASN A 215 2.75 -6.27 -19.90
N SER A 216 1.67 -6.12 -19.13
CA SER A 216 0.31 -6.33 -19.59
C SER A 216 -0.33 -5.03 -20.10
N LEU A 217 -0.33 -4.82 -21.41
CA LEU A 217 -1.06 -3.70 -22.04
C LEU A 217 -2.55 -3.77 -21.76
N THR A 218 -3.11 -4.97 -21.61
CA THR A 218 -4.52 -5.16 -21.27
C THR A 218 -4.81 -4.64 -19.86
N ALA A 219 -4.00 -4.99 -18.87
CA ALA A 219 -4.14 -4.49 -17.50
C ALA A 219 -4.01 -2.95 -17.45
N TRP A 220 -3.00 -2.38 -18.10
CA TRP A 220 -2.79 -0.93 -18.16
C TRP A 220 -3.97 -0.16 -18.81
N ARG A 221 -4.59 -0.72 -19.87
CA ARG A 221 -5.78 -0.13 -20.49
C ARG A 221 -7.01 -0.24 -19.58
N MET A 222 -7.18 -1.38 -18.92
CA MET A 222 -8.32 -1.61 -18.04
C MET A 222 -8.29 -0.69 -16.81
N GLU A 223 -7.13 -0.41 -16.27
CA GLU A 223 -6.99 0.54 -15.16
C GLU A 223 -7.56 1.92 -15.51
N GLN A 224 -7.30 2.42 -16.71
CA GLN A 224 -7.84 3.72 -17.16
C GLN A 224 -9.37 3.75 -17.15
N MET A 225 -10.00 2.64 -17.52
CA MET A 225 -11.46 2.51 -17.49
C MET A 225 -11.98 2.44 -16.06
N ILE A 226 -11.30 1.69 -15.19
CA ILE A 226 -11.70 1.52 -13.79
C ILE A 226 -11.58 2.83 -13.02
N LEU A 227 -10.50 3.57 -13.19
CA LEU A 227 -10.32 4.87 -12.56
C LEU A 227 -11.38 5.88 -13.00
N ARG A 228 -11.85 5.78 -14.24
CA ARG A 228 -12.98 6.60 -14.71
C ARG A 228 -14.31 6.25 -14.01
N GLU A 229 -14.53 4.97 -13.66
CA GLU A 229 -15.70 4.57 -12.87
C GLU A 229 -15.64 5.13 -11.43
N GLN A 230 -14.43 5.20 -10.86
CA GLN A 230 -14.20 5.58 -9.46
C GLN A 230 -14.08 7.11 -9.27
N LEU A 231 -13.36 7.78 -10.16
CA LEU A 231 -13.02 9.21 -10.06
C LEU A 231 -13.58 10.01 -11.25
N PRO A 232 -14.91 10.01 -11.48
CA PRO A 232 -15.47 10.69 -12.64
C PRO A 232 -15.09 12.18 -12.70
N GLY A 233 -14.94 12.87 -11.55
CA GLY A 233 -14.53 14.27 -11.48
C GLY A 233 -13.14 14.56 -12.06
N VAL A 234 -12.23 13.59 -12.01
CA VAL A 234 -10.89 13.69 -12.61
C VAL A 234 -10.99 13.67 -14.15
N PHE A 235 -11.99 12.99 -14.71
CA PHE A 235 -12.16 12.81 -16.15
C PHE A 235 -13.12 13.83 -16.80
N ASP A 236 -13.69 14.74 -16.04
CA ASP A 236 -14.60 15.77 -16.53
C ASP A 236 -13.89 16.88 -17.30
N ARG A 237 -12.56 16.97 -17.22
CA ARG A 237 -11.72 17.94 -17.90
C ARG A 237 -10.55 17.27 -18.61
N GLU A 238 -10.13 17.83 -19.74
CA GLU A 238 -8.93 17.40 -20.44
C GLU A 238 -7.69 17.61 -19.56
N ASN A 239 -6.75 16.67 -19.63
CA ASN A 239 -5.45 16.67 -18.94
C ASN A 239 -5.47 16.55 -17.40
N ASN A 240 -6.61 16.33 -16.77
CA ASN A 240 -6.67 16.07 -15.34
C ASN A 240 -6.21 14.67 -14.96
N ALA A 241 -6.41 13.69 -15.86
CA ALA A 241 -5.88 12.33 -15.72
C ALA A 241 -4.75 12.08 -16.70
N ARG A 242 -3.59 11.64 -16.21
CA ARG A 242 -2.44 11.33 -17.08
C ARG A 242 -1.96 9.90 -16.81
N PHE A 243 -1.94 9.07 -17.86
CA PHE A 243 -1.51 7.67 -17.79
C PHE A 243 -0.18 7.52 -18.51
N MET A 244 0.86 7.38 -17.72
CA MET A 244 2.24 7.32 -18.17
C MET A 244 2.75 5.87 -18.12
N ARG A 245 3.52 5.49 -19.14
CA ARG A 245 4.15 4.17 -19.19
C ARG A 245 5.60 4.32 -19.64
N TYR A 246 6.52 3.59 -19.04
CA TYR A 246 7.96 3.64 -19.31
C TYR A 246 8.31 3.66 -20.80
N SER A 247 7.50 3.00 -21.65
CA SER A 247 7.76 2.87 -23.08
C SER A 247 7.29 4.06 -23.94
N MET A 248 6.71 5.10 -23.31
CA MET A 248 6.14 6.24 -24.05
C MET A 248 7.18 7.33 -24.37
N TRP A 249 8.32 7.35 -23.65
CA TRP A 249 9.36 8.36 -23.78
C TRP A 249 10.75 7.74 -23.81
N ASP A 250 11.70 8.46 -24.41
CA ASP A 250 13.11 8.09 -24.38
C ASP A 250 13.75 8.36 -23.01
N TYR A 251 13.22 9.33 -22.26
CA TYR A 251 13.68 9.74 -20.94
C TYR A 251 12.54 9.67 -19.92
N PRO A 252 12.06 8.47 -19.56
CA PRO A 252 10.89 8.32 -18.70
C PRO A 252 11.11 8.85 -17.26
N LYS A 253 12.34 8.84 -16.75
CA LYS A 253 12.67 9.39 -15.42
C LYS A 253 12.39 10.88 -15.36
N GLU A 254 12.83 11.64 -16.36
CA GLU A 254 12.65 13.08 -16.44
C GLU A 254 11.16 13.46 -16.57
N GLU A 255 10.40 12.69 -17.31
CA GLU A 255 8.94 12.88 -17.45
C GLU A 255 8.20 12.63 -16.13
N VAL A 256 8.61 11.60 -15.38
CA VAL A 256 8.06 11.31 -14.04
C VAL A 256 8.44 12.42 -13.06
N ILE A 257 9.69 12.89 -13.09
CA ILE A 257 10.13 14.02 -12.25
C ILE A 257 9.31 15.27 -12.56
N ALA A 258 9.14 15.60 -13.84
CA ALA A 258 8.32 16.75 -14.25
C ALA A 258 6.87 16.61 -13.79
N ALA A 259 6.31 15.40 -13.82
CA ALA A 259 4.97 15.16 -13.28
C ALA A 259 4.91 15.34 -11.76
N LEU A 260 5.89 14.82 -11.01
CA LEU A 260 5.97 14.97 -9.55
C LEU A 260 6.13 16.42 -9.08
N GLN A 261 6.79 17.26 -9.89
CA GLN A 261 7.03 18.68 -9.59
C GLN A 261 5.84 19.59 -9.88
N ARG A 262 4.76 19.07 -10.48
CA ARG A 262 3.54 19.87 -10.71
C ARG A 262 2.92 20.28 -9.37
N GLU A 263 2.71 21.59 -9.18
CA GLU A 263 2.15 22.14 -7.94
C GLU A 263 0.67 21.81 -7.74
N ASP A 264 -0.04 21.56 -8.84
CA ASP A 264 -1.46 21.21 -8.88
C ASP A 264 -1.73 19.70 -8.75
N LEU A 265 -0.68 18.86 -8.71
CA LEU A 265 -0.85 17.42 -8.65
C LEU A 265 -1.40 16.98 -7.28
N ASP A 266 -2.53 16.29 -7.30
CA ASP A 266 -3.18 15.79 -6.10
C ASP A 266 -2.71 14.40 -5.72
N MET A 267 -2.76 13.49 -6.68
CA MET A 267 -2.47 12.08 -6.44
C MET A 267 -1.65 11.46 -7.57
N LEU A 268 -0.69 10.63 -7.18
CA LEU A 268 0.09 9.82 -8.11
C LEU A 268 0.16 8.38 -7.63
N ILE A 269 -0.05 7.41 -8.54
CA ILE A 269 0.16 5.98 -8.30
C ILE A 269 1.30 5.47 -9.17
N PHE A 270 2.22 4.73 -8.55
CA PHE A 270 3.29 4.00 -9.22
C PHE A 270 3.00 2.51 -9.25
N HIS A 271 3.03 1.89 -10.43
CA HIS A 271 3.06 0.44 -10.64
C HIS A 271 4.44 0.07 -11.15
N GLU A 272 5.32 -0.37 -10.27
CA GLU A 272 6.72 -0.58 -10.63
C GLU A 272 7.40 -1.60 -9.72
N HIS A 273 8.65 -1.92 -10.01
CA HIS A 273 9.53 -2.57 -9.05
C HIS A 273 10.07 -1.56 -8.06
N GLY A 274 10.33 -1.98 -6.83
CA GLY A 274 10.86 -1.12 -5.79
C GLY A 274 11.87 -1.82 -4.89
N MET A 275 12.73 -1.01 -4.28
CA MET A 275 13.61 -1.33 -3.17
C MET A 275 13.52 -0.19 -2.14
N PRO A 276 13.95 -0.36 -0.90
CA PRO A 276 13.88 0.75 0.07
C PRO A 276 14.54 2.03 -0.43
N TYR A 277 15.61 1.90 -1.20
CA TYR A 277 16.45 3.01 -1.67
C TYR A 277 16.19 3.42 -3.13
N ARG A 278 15.23 2.76 -3.83
CA ARG A 278 15.04 3.00 -5.27
C ARG A 278 13.64 2.66 -5.77
N GLN A 279 13.15 3.49 -6.70
CA GLN A 279 12.05 3.22 -7.61
C GLN A 279 12.60 2.82 -8.99
N TYR A 280 12.07 1.76 -9.60
CA TYR A 280 12.48 1.31 -10.92
C TYR A 280 11.56 1.89 -11.98
N ILE A 281 11.92 3.07 -12.48
CA ILE A 281 11.15 3.78 -13.52
C ILE A 281 11.23 3.02 -14.84
N SER A 282 12.43 2.60 -15.25
CA SER A 282 12.60 1.64 -16.33
C SER A 282 13.65 0.60 -15.97
N ALA A 283 13.61 -0.57 -16.62
CA ALA A 283 14.60 -1.62 -16.41
C ALA A 283 15.70 -1.57 -17.48
N THR A 284 15.41 -0.97 -18.65
CA THR A 284 16.32 -0.89 -19.79
C THR A 284 16.46 0.55 -20.28
N PRO A 285 17.66 0.95 -20.77
CA PRO A 285 17.83 2.26 -21.41
C PRO A 285 17.04 2.30 -22.72
N ARG A 286 16.46 3.45 -22.99
CA ARG A 286 15.75 3.72 -24.26
C ARG A 286 16.76 4.21 -25.30
N THR A 287 17.55 3.29 -25.83
CA THR A 287 18.57 3.59 -26.84
C THR A 287 18.34 2.78 -28.11
N HIS A 288 18.70 3.36 -29.25
CA HIS A 288 18.76 2.71 -30.55
C HIS A 288 20.21 2.39 -30.96
N ASP A 289 21.19 2.77 -30.11
CA ASP A 289 22.60 2.47 -30.33
C ASP A 289 22.94 1.07 -29.81
N PRO A 290 23.38 0.14 -30.71
CA PRO A 290 23.77 -1.20 -30.30
C PRO A 290 24.97 -1.25 -29.34
N GLU A 291 25.86 -0.27 -29.37
CA GLU A 291 27.02 -0.22 -28.47
C GLU A 291 26.57 0.18 -27.06
N GLU A 292 25.70 1.17 -26.90
CA GLU A 292 25.11 1.54 -25.62
C GLU A 292 24.30 0.39 -25.03
N TYR A 293 23.51 -0.29 -25.84
CA TYR A 293 22.72 -1.44 -25.37
C TYR A 293 23.61 -2.62 -24.94
N THR A 294 24.70 -2.86 -25.68
CA THR A 294 25.69 -3.87 -25.33
C THR A 294 26.38 -3.54 -24.01
N GLU A 295 26.75 -2.27 -23.80
CA GLU A 295 27.36 -1.86 -22.52
C GLU A 295 26.36 -1.97 -21.35
N PHE A 296 25.08 -1.65 -21.57
CA PHE A 296 24.03 -1.92 -20.61
C PHE A 296 23.97 -3.40 -20.22
N LEU A 297 23.97 -4.32 -21.19
CA LEU A 297 23.95 -5.76 -20.90
C LEU A 297 25.19 -6.21 -20.13
N LYS A 298 26.39 -5.70 -20.47
CA LYS A 298 27.62 -5.99 -19.71
C LYS A 298 27.50 -5.51 -18.27
N ARG A 299 26.93 -4.32 -18.03
CA ARG A 299 26.67 -3.78 -16.70
C ARG A 299 25.76 -4.71 -15.90
N GLU A 300 24.69 -5.20 -16.52
CA GLU A 300 23.77 -6.15 -15.89
C GLU A 300 24.48 -7.45 -15.48
N PHE A 301 25.34 -7.99 -16.34
CA PHE A 301 26.12 -9.18 -15.98
C PHE A 301 27.13 -8.91 -14.88
N ARG A 302 27.81 -7.76 -14.87
CA ARG A 302 28.70 -7.35 -13.77
C ARG A 302 27.93 -7.23 -12.45
N SER A 303 26.76 -6.61 -12.46
CA SER A 303 25.89 -6.45 -11.28
C SER A 303 25.40 -7.79 -10.73
N LYS A 304 24.94 -8.69 -11.60
CA LYS A 304 24.54 -10.05 -11.20
C LYS A 304 25.70 -10.85 -10.63
N LEU A 305 26.92 -10.68 -11.18
CA LEU A 305 28.10 -11.36 -10.66
C LEU A 305 28.50 -10.85 -9.27
N ARG A 306 28.38 -9.54 -9.00
CA ARG A 306 28.54 -8.95 -7.67
C ARG A 306 27.54 -9.54 -6.68
N THR A 307 26.27 -9.65 -7.08
CA THR A 307 25.22 -10.27 -6.24
C THR A 307 25.55 -11.72 -5.87
N VAL A 308 26.17 -12.49 -6.78
CA VAL A 308 26.66 -13.85 -6.47
C VAL A 308 27.75 -13.82 -5.40
N ALA A 309 28.70 -12.88 -5.52
CA ALA A 309 29.77 -12.71 -4.54
C ALA A 309 29.25 -12.29 -3.16
N ASP A 310 28.32 -11.32 -3.10
CA ASP A 310 27.70 -10.84 -1.86
C ASP A 310 26.97 -11.96 -1.11
N ARG A 311 26.39 -12.89 -1.85
CA ARG A 311 25.74 -14.10 -1.31
C ARG A 311 26.73 -15.25 -1.03
N GLN A 312 28.03 -14.99 -1.09
CA GLN A 312 29.10 -15.98 -0.89
C GLN A 312 28.99 -17.18 -1.85
N GLY A 313 28.44 -16.98 -3.05
CA GLY A 313 28.31 -18.02 -4.08
C GLY A 313 29.59 -18.22 -4.88
N ASP A 314 29.61 -19.29 -5.71
CA ASP A 314 30.70 -19.59 -6.63
C ASP A 314 30.69 -18.64 -7.83
N VAL A 315 31.40 -17.54 -7.73
CA VAL A 315 31.55 -16.52 -8.77
C VAL A 315 32.11 -17.07 -10.07
N ALA A 316 33.18 -17.92 -9.97
CA ALA A 316 33.86 -18.47 -11.15
C ALA A 316 32.98 -19.48 -11.88
N GLY A 317 32.33 -20.38 -11.14
CA GLY A 317 31.38 -21.33 -11.69
C GLY A 317 30.18 -20.69 -12.33
N GLN A 318 29.64 -19.65 -11.70
CA GLN A 318 28.48 -18.91 -12.25
C GLN A 318 28.85 -18.13 -13.52
N MET A 319 30.01 -17.49 -13.55
CA MET A 319 30.52 -16.81 -14.77
C MET A 319 30.70 -17.84 -15.91
N LYS A 320 31.32 -18.99 -15.64
CA LYS A 320 31.49 -20.04 -16.64
C LYS A 320 30.15 -20.57 -17.16
N LYS A 321 29.15 -20.73 -16.26
CA LYS A 321 27.80 -21.14 -16.63
C LYS A 321 27.16 -20.14 -17.59
N TRP A 322 27.21 -18.86 -17.28
CA TRP A 322 26.62 -17.79 -18.14
C TRP A 322 27.35 -17.65 -19.48
N CYS A 323 28.70 -17.79 -19.51
CA CYS A 323 29.43 -17.84 -20.77
C CYS A 323 28.93 -18.97 -21.68
N GLY A 324 28.67 -20.16 -21.13
CA GLY A 324 28.12 -21.28 -21.90
C GLY A 324 26.65 -21.09 -22.31
N GLU A 325 25.82 -20.59 -21.39
CA GLU A 325 24.37 -20.44 -21.60
C GLU A 325 24.04 -19.36 -22.64
N TYR A 326 24.73 -18.22 -22.56
CA TYR A 326 24.47 -17.06 -23.41
C TYR A 326 25.49 -16.88 -24.54
N HIS A 327 26.43 -17.82 -24.70
CA HIS A 327 27.52 -17.77 -25.69
C HIS A 327 28.38 -16.50 -25.60
N LEU A 328 28.69 -16.08 -24.36
CA LEU A 328 29.49 -14.89 -24.07
C LEU A 328 30.95 -15.27 -23.81
N ASP A 329 31.85 -14.34 -24.06
CA ASP A 329 33.22 -14.43 -23.59
C ASP A 329 33.40 -13.75 -22.22
N THR A 330 34.54 -13.99 -21.56
CA THR A 330 34.78 -13.47 -20.20
C THR A 330 34.94 -11.97 -20.14
N SER A 331 35.12 -11.26 -21.25
CA SER A 331 35.24 -9.79 -21.29
C SER A 331 33.92 -9.10 -20.87
N TRP A 332 32.79 -9.79 -21.00
CA TRP A 332 31.49 -9.30 -20.54
C TRP A 332 31.42 -9.04 -19.03
N PHE A 333 32.28 -9.67 -18.28
CA PHE A 333 32.37 -9.56 -16.82
C PHE A 333 33.56 -8.71 -16.36
N SER A 334 34.35 -8.16 -17.32
CA SER A 334 35.52 -7.35 -17.02
C SER A 334 35.14 -6.15 -16.17
N GLY A 335 35.93 -5.87 -15.11
CA GLY A 335 35.68 -4.77 -14.20
C GLY A 335 34.58 -5.01 -13.15
N ALA A 336 33.99 -6.22 -13.07
CA ALA A 336 32.89 -6.50 -12.15
C ALA A 336 33.17 -6.10 -10.70
N PHE A 337 34.41 -6.26 -10.24
CA PHE A 337 34.86 -5.94 -8.86
C PHE A 337 35.84 -4.76 -8.80
N ASP A 338 36.02 -4.04 -9.91
CA ASP A 338 36.82 -2.83 -9.96
C ASP A 338 35.99 -1.65 -9.41
N PRO A 339 36.47 -0.90 -8.39
CA PRO A 339 35.73 0.22 -7.78
C PRO A 339 35.33 1.30 -8.79
N GLU A 340 36.15 1.57 -9.80
CA GLU A 340 35.82 2.57 -10.83
C GLU A 340 34.64 2.12 -11.71
N TRP A 341 34.63 0.84 -12.12
CA TRP A 341 33.52 0.27 -12.87
C TRP A 341 32.25 0.17 -12.02
N ILE A 342 32.37 -0.22 -10.74
CA ILE A 342 31.22 -0.26 -9.83
C ILE A 342 30.59 1.13 -9.74
N ARG A 343 31.39 2.18 -9.59
CA ARG A 343 30.89 3.57 -9.55
C ARG A 343 30.23 3.99 -10.86
N LYS A 344 30.83 3.67 -12.03
CA LYS A 344 30.25 3.95 -13.35
C LYS A 344 28.92 3.22 -13.53
N ASP A 345 28.89 1.93 -13.21
CA ASP A 345 27.68 1.11 -13.29
C ASP A 345 26.57 1.67 -12.40
N SER A 346 26.90 2.07 -11.17
CA SER A 346 25.93 2.63 -10.21
C SER A 346 25.34 3.96 -10.71
N ILE A 347 26.16 4.85 -11.28
CA ILE A 347 25.68 6.12 -11.85
C ILE A 347 24.75 5.86 -13.05
N ALA A 348 25.14 4.97 -13.95
CA ALA A 348 24.32 4.64 -15.11
C ALA A 348 23.02 3.93 -14.73
N ASP A 349 23.06 3.10 -13.69
CA ASP A 349 21.90 2.42 -13.16
C ASP A 349 20.91 3.40 -12.47
N ALA A 350 21.42 4.39 -11.75
CA ALA A 350 20.60 5.46 -11.16
C ALA A 350 19.80 6.28 -12.19
N GLN A 351 20.24 6.33 -13.45
CA GLN A 351 19.48 6.99 -14.52
C GLN A 351 18.18 6.24 -14.89
N LEU A 352 18.09 4.94 -14.57
CA LEU A 352 16.92 4.11 -14.87
C LEU A 352 15.84 4.16 -13.77
N GLY A 353 16.10 4.87 -12.66
CA GLY A 353 15.17 4.93 -11.54
C GLY A 353 15.30 6.22 -10.72
N ILE A 354 14.39 6.44 -9.79
CA ILE A 354 14.50 7.48 -8.77
C ILE A 354 15.17 6.85 -7.54
N VAL A 355 16.30 7.42 -7.12
CA VAL A 355 17.06 7.01 -5.94
C VAL A 355 16.86 8.02 -4.80
N LEU A 356 17.29 7.66 -3.57
CA LEU A 356 17.10 8.50 -2.38
C LEU A 356 17.66 9.92 -2.57
N GLU A 357 18.78 10.04 -3.25
CA GLU A 357 19.48 11.32 -3.51
C GLU A 357 18.73 12.25 -4.47
N ASP A 358 17.87 11.70 -5.32
CA ASP A 358 17.06 12.48 -6.26
C ASP A 358 15.90 13.20 -5.56
N VAL A 359 15.26 12.55 -4.57
CA VAL A 359 13.98 12.99 -3.98
C VAL A 359 14.03 14.39 -3.37
N PRO A 360 15.07 14.82 -2.64
CA PRO A 360 15.15 16.19 -2.12
C PRO A 360 15.12 17.27 -3.21
N SER A 361 15.68 16.99 -4.38
CA SER A 361 15.70 17.93 -5.52
C SER A 361 14.40 17.88 -6.33
N ILE A 362 13.72 16.73 -6.36
CA ILE A 362 12.40 16.56 -6.99
C ILE A 362 11.36 17.36 -6.21
N ALA A 363 11.39 17.30 -4.88
CA ALA A 363 10.40 17.93 -4.01
C ALA A 363 8.95 17.59 -4.44
N PRO A 364 8.51 16.31 -4.35
CA PRO A 364 7.23 15.84 -4.88
C PRO A 364 6.04 16.65 -4.35
N ASN A 365 5.14 17.09 -5.25
CA ASN A 365 3.99 17.92 -4.91
C ASN A 365 2.66 17.15 -4.86
N ALA A 366 2.58 15.91 -5.35
CA ALA A 366 1.40 15.07 -5.13
C ALA A 366 1.14 14.92 -3.63
N ARG A 367 -0.05 15.36 -3.16
CA ARG A 367 -0.41 15.29 -1.73
C ARG A 367 -0.43 13.84 -1.24
N PHE A 368 -0.88 12.95 -2.11
CA PHE A 368 -0.94 11.52 -1.84
C PHE A 368 -0.24 10.73 -2.94
N VAL A 369 0.69 9.84 -2.54
CA VAL A 369 1.42 8.97 -3.46
C VAL A 369 1.22 7.51 -3.06
N ILE A 370 0.88 6.66 -4.03
CA ILE A 370 0.81 5.21 -3.83
C ILE A 370 1.99 4.55 -4.54
N PHE A 371 2.73 3.75 -3.79
CA PHE A 371 3.78 2.88 -4.29
C PHE A 371 3.26 1.44 -4.34
N ASP A 372 2.63 1.06 -5.46
CA ASP A 372 2.33 -0.35 -5.76
C ASP A 372 3.61 -1.02 -6.24
N ALA A 373 4.55 -1.13 -5.32
CA ALA A 373 5.93 -1.55 -5.49
C ALA A 373 6.47 -2.26 -4.24
N CYS A 374 7.51 -3.08 -4.41
CA CYS A 374 8.18 -3.75 -3.30
C CYS A 374 8.98 -2.76 -2.45
N TYR A 375 9.00 -2.92 -1.14
CA TYR A 375 9.91 -2.30 -0.17
C TYR A 375 9.97 -0.77 -0.11
N ASN A 376 9.29 0.00 -0.97
CA ASN A 376 9.41 1.46 -0.94
C ASN A 376 8.91 2.09 0.38
N GLY A 377 8.09 1.36 1.15
CA GLY A 377 7.63 1.71 2.49
C GLY A 377 8.34 0.96 3.63
N ASP A 378 9.53 0.42 3.40
CA ASP A 378 10.24 -0.35 4.43
C ASP A 378 10.82 0.55 5.53
N PHE A 379 9.99 0.86 6.50
CA PHE A 379 10.38 1.69 7.64
C PHE A 379 11.28 0.99 8.67
N ARG A 380 11.76 -0.27 8.41
CA ARG A 380 12.90 -0.83 9.14
C ARG A 380 14.17 -0.07 8.80
N GLU A 381 14.26 0.39 7.56
CA GLU A 381 15.42 1.10 7.07
C GLU A 381 15.57 2.48 7.73
N LYS A 382 16.80 2.94 7.78
CA LYS A 382 17.16 4.27 8.30
C LYS A 382 16.73 5.38 7.35
N ASP A 383 16.72 5.06 6.06
CA ASP A 383 16.37 5.95 4.97
C ASP A 383 15.66 5.14 3.87
N TYR A 384 14.51 5.62 3.39
CA TYR A 384 13.69 4.89 2.43
C TYR A 384 12.80 5.82 1.60
N ILE A 385 12.43 5.37 0.40
CA ILE A 385 11.76 6.18 -0.63
C ILE A 385 10.50 6.88 -0.09
N ALA A 386 9.54 6.17 0.48
CA ALA A 386 8.28 6.78 0.94
C ALA A 386 8.52 7.81 2.06
N GLY A 387 9.50 7.55 2.95
CA GLY A 387 9.94 8.52 3.95
C GLY A 387 10.53 9.78 3.30
N ARG A 388 11.40 9.63 2.30
CA ARG A 388 11.96 10.77 1.54
C ARG A 388 10.88 11.63 0.90
N TYR A 389 9.82 11.01 0.34
CA TYR A 389 8.71 11.74 -0.26
C TYR A 389 8.00 12.63 0.77
N ILE A 390 7.62 12.08 1.91
CA ILE A 390 6.88 12.86 2.92
C ILE A 390 7.74 13.91 3.63
N PHE A 391 9.05 13.66 3.82
CA PHE A 391 9.96 14.62 4.46
C PHE A 391 10.58 15.63 3.48
N SER A 392 10.33 15.51 2.18
CA SER A 392 10.75 16.49 1.17
C SER A 392 10.07 17.85 1.36
N LYS A 393 10.62 18.89 0.71
CA LYS A 393 10.05 20.24 0.73
C LYS A 393 8.78 20.41 -0.10
N GLY A 394 8.44 19.41 -0.95
CA GLY A 394 7.21 19.42 -1.73
C GLY A 394 5.95 19.26 -0.86
N LYS A 395 4.80 19.14 -1.52
CA LYS A 395 3.49 19.07 -0.85
C LYS A 395 3.05 17.65 -0.45
N CYS A 396 3.88 16.63 -0.68
CA CYS A 396 3.55 15.25 -0.33
C CYS A 396 3.43 15.10 1.19
N VAL A 397 2.23 14.74 1.66
CA VAL A 397 1.92 14.54 3.09
C VAL A 397 1.57 13.09 3.42
N VAL A 398 1.21 12.29 2.41
CA VAL A 398 0.85 10.88 2.59
C VAL A 398 1.48 10.03 1.50
N ALA A 399 2.10 8.93 1.89
CA ALA A 399 2.45 7.84 1.00
C ALA A 399 1.81 6.54 1.49
N PHE A 400 1.26 5.74 0.57
CA PHE A 400 0.83 4.38 0.84
C PHE A 400 1.80 3.42 0.18
N ALA A 401 2.49 2.60 0.96
CA ALA A 401 3.63 1.83 0.48
C ALA A 401 3.81 0.52 1.23
N ASN A 402 4.54 -0.42 0.63
CA ASN A 402 4.73 -1.77 1.16
C ASN A 402 6.09 -1.92 1.85
N SER A 403 6.10 -2.59 3.00
CA SER A 403 7.30 -2.80 3.82
C SER A 403 8.12 -4.03 3.42
N VAL A 404 7.58 -4.89 2.57
CA VAL A 404 8.25 -6.06 1.99
C VAL A 404 7.91 -6.20 0.51
N ASN A 405 8.40 -7.25 -0.14
CA ASN A 405 8.08 -7.53 -1.55
C ASN A 405 6.60 -7.88 -1.72
N VAL A 406 6.02 -7.43 -2.82
CA VAL A 406 4.62 -7.66 -3.18
C VAL A 406 4.47 -8.27 -4.57
N LEU A 407 3.36 -8.98 -4.79
CA LEU A 407 2.82 -9.24 -6.13
C LEU A 407 1.64 -8.29 -6.34
N GLN A 408 1.52 -7.76 -7.52
CA GLN A 408 0.40 -6.89 -7.90
C GLN A 408 -0.87 -7.74 -8.17
N ASP A 409 -1.21 -8.62 -7.23
CA ASP A 409 -2.39 -9.49 -7.27
C ASP A 409 -3.59 -8.91 -6.54
N LYS A 410 -3.36 -7.82 -5.79
CA LYS A 410 -4.39 -6.97 -5.24
C LYS A 410 -4.57 -5.76 -6.15
N SER A 411 -5.79 -5.24 -6.26
CA SER A 411 -6.03 -3.97 -6.91
C SER A 411 -5.44 -2.84 -6.05
N ALA A 412 -4.51 -2.09 -6.60
CA ALA A 412 -3.91 -0.95 -5.89
C ALA A 412 -4.84 0.26 -5.85
N ASN A 413 -5.88 0.27 -6.67
CA ASN A 413 -6.86 1.33 -6.81
C ASN A 413 -8.25 0.99 -6.25
N ASP A 414 -8.35 0.01 -5.35
CA ASP A 414 -9.63 -0.34 -4.72
C ASP A 414 -10.22 0.86 -3.97
N LEU A 415 -11.53 1.12 -4.19
CA LEU A 415 -12.33 2.11 -3.47
C LEU A 415 -11.82 3.57 -3.60
N PHE A 416 -11.08 3.90 -4.65
CA PHE A 416 -10.54 5.26 -4.86
C PHE A 416 -11.61 6.34 -4.95
N GLY A 417 -12.84 6.00 -5.37
CA GLY A 417 -13.94 6.94 -5.38
C GLY A 417 -14.23 7.56 -4.00
N TRP A 418 -13.95 6.84 -2.91
CA TRP A 418 -14.10 7.39 -1.57
C TRP A 418 -13.19 8.58 -1.32
N LEU A 419 -11.96 8.54 -1.86
CA LEU A 419 -11.00 9.64 -1.74
C LEU A 419 -11.52 10.92 -2.42
N GLY A 420 -12.16 10.77 -3.59
CA GLY A 420 -12.80 11.88 -4.32
C GLY A 420 -14.04 12.44 -3.62
N PHE A 421 -14.60 11.74 -2.62
CA PHE A 421 -15.70 12.18 -1.78
C PHE A 421 -15.26 12.68 -0.39
N GLY A 422 -13.96 12.92 -0.19
CA GLY A 422 -13.44 13.50 1.04
C GLY A 422 -13.22 12.49 2.18
N THR A 423 -13.08 11.21 1.85
CA THR A 423 -12.73 10.20 2.85
C THR A 423 -11.28 10.38 3.30
N ARG A 424 -11.04 10.33 4.62
CA ARG A 424 -9.67 10.28 5.16
C ARG A 424 -8.92 9.09 4.61
N ILE A 425 -7.66 9.31 4.24
CA ILE A 425 -6.80 8.24 3.68
C ILE A 425 -6.77 7.02 4.62
N GLY A 426 -6.75 7.25 5.93
CA GLY A 426 -6.78 6.18 6.93
C GLY A 426 -8.03 5.32 6.86
N LEU A 427 -9.21 5.93 6.72
CA LEU A 427 -10.47 5.18 6.59
C LEU A 427 -10.51 4.37 5.29
N TRP A 428 -10.02 4.91 4.18
CA TRP A 428 -9.85 4.17 2.95
C TRP A 428 -8.88 2.98 3.13
N ALA A 429 -7.71 3.23 3.71
CA ALA A 429 -6.69 2.21 3.93
C ALA A 429 -7.17 1.08 4.84
N ARG A 430 -7.99 1.37 5.86
CA ARG A 430 -8.59 0.37 6.75
C ARG A 430 -9.31 -0.74 5.98
N TYR A 431 -9.93 -0.44 4.86
CA TYR A 431 -10.64 -1.40 4.01
C TYR A 431 -9.77 -2.03 2.92
N THR A 432 -8.61 -1.43 2.64
CA THR A 432 -7.74 -1.88 1.54
C THR A 432 -6.38 -2.42 1.99
N ASN A 433 -6.09 -2.39 3.29
CA ASN A 433 -4.83 -2.89 3.86
C ASN A 433 -4.60 -4.39 3.63
N ILE A 434 -3.33 -4.70 3.44
CA ILE A 434 -2.74 -6.05 3.59
C ILE A 434 -1.66 -5.98 4.67
N LEU A 435 -1.11 -7.13 5.07
CA LEU A 435 -0.17 -7.18 6.20
C LEU A 435 1.04 -6.24 6.02
N GLU A 436 1.54 -6.10 4.78
CA GLU A 436 2.72 -5.32 4.43
C GLU A 436 2.46 -3.88 3.98
N SER A 437 1.20 -3.47 3.77
CA SER A 437 0.89 -2.11 3.31
C SER A 437 0.70 -1.14 4.47
N HIS A 438 1.24 0.08 4.32
CA HIS A 438 1.23 1.09 5.39
C HIS A 438 1.03 2.50 4.85
N ILE A 439 0.39 3.33 5.66
CA ILE A 439 0.41 4.79 5.49
C ILE A 439 1.71 5.31 6.12
N ILE A 440 2.54 5.92 5.31
CA ILE A 440 3.70 6.70 5.74
C ILE A 440 3.29 8.16 5.65
N GLY A 441 3.18 8.82 6.81
CA GLY A 441 2.65 10.17 6.91
C GLY A 441 1.32 10.26 7.66
N ASP A 442 0.53 11.25 7.30
CA ASP A 442 -0.71 11.63 7.98
C ASP A 442 -1.93 10.80 7.51
N PRO A 443 -2.45 9.88 8.32
CA PRO A 443 -3.60 9.08 7.94
C PRO A 443 -4.94 9.84 7.97
N THR A 444 -4.96 11.04 8.57
CA THR A 444 -6.19 11.84 8.70
C THR A 444 -6.41 12.79 7.52
N PHE A 445 -5.38 12.99 6.68
CA PHE A 445 -5.50 13.80 5.48
C PHE A 445 -6.65 13.30 4.59
N CYS A 446 -7.40 14.24 4.03
CA CYS A 446 -8.42 13.98 3.01
C CYS A 446 -8.46 15.12 1.99
N PHE A 447 -8.89 14.80 0.78
CA PHE A 447 -9.26 15.83 -0.18
C PHE A 447 -10.62 16.42 0.18
N SER A 448 -10.88 17.64 -0.25
CA SER A 448 -12.20 18.24 -0.08
C SER A 448 -13.22 17.52 -0.96
N SER A 449 -14.38 17.18 -0.42
CA SER A 449 -15.47 16.70 -1.26
C SER A 449 -15.97 17.83 -2.15
N GLY A 450 -15.93 17.65 -3.45
CA GLY A 450 -16.52 18.58 -4.42
C GLY A 450 -18.05 18.51 -4.48
N ARG A 451 -18.72 17.79 -3.56
CA ARG A 451 -20.16 17.48 -3.62
C ARG A 451 -20.83 17.68 -2.27
N GLU A 452 -21.92 18.47 -2.26
CA GLU A 452 -22.74 18.65 -1.06
C GLU A 452 -23.41 17.34 -0.62
N GLY A 453 -23.57 17.16 0.69
CA GLY A 453 -24.26 16.02 1.28
C GLY A 453 -23.46 14.73 1.31
N MET A 454 -22.19 14.73 0.91
CA MET A 454 -21.29 13.58 1.00
C MET A 454 -20.51 13.65 2.32
N ASP A 455 -20.79 12.73 3.25
CA ASP A 455 -20.04 12.57 4.51
C ASP A 455 -19.61 11.10 4.67
N CYS A 456 -18.73 10.67 3.77
CA CYS A 456 -18.22 9.29 3.78
C CYS A 456 -17.51 8.94 5.09
N ASN A 457 -16.85 9.90 5.74
CA ASN A 457 -16.20 9.67 7.03
C ASN A 457 -17.21 9.26 8.10
N THR A 458 -18.35 9.97 8.20
CA THR A 458 -19.42 9.57 9.10
C THR A 458 -20.04 8.24 8.71
N TRP A 459 -20.34 8.02 7.43
CA TRP A 459 -20.94 6.76 6.97
C TRP A 459 -20.06 5.54 7.22
N LEU A 460 -18.75 5.69 7.12
CA LEU A 460 -17.79 4.61 7.40
C LEU A 460 -17.62 4.31 8.89
N THR A 461 -17.83 5.31 9.75
CA THR A 461 -17.57 5.22 11.21
C THR A 461 -18.82 5.06 12.06
N THR A 462 -20.00 5.31 11.50
CA THR A 462 -21.29 5.14 12.20
C THR A 462 -22.07 3.94 11.65
N SER A 463 -23.11 3.54 12.37
CA SER A 463 -24.01 2.47 11.95
C SER A 463 -25.30 3.05 11.39
N GLU A 464 -25.44 3.02 10.08
CA GLU A 464 -26.68 3.35 9.39
C GLU A 464 -27.58 2.12 9.24
N SER A 465 -28.87 2.32 8.99
CA SER A 465 -29.82 1.23 8.81
C SER A 465 -29.58 0.47 7.50
N PRO A 466 -29.94 -0.82 7.41
CA PRO A 466 -29.88 -1.54 6.14
C PRO A 466 -30.72 -0.89 5.03
N ALA A 467 -31.81 -0.21 5.37
CA ALA A 467 -32.63 0.51 4.40
C ALA A 467 -31.88 1.67 3.74
N PHE A 468 -31.06 2.40 4.50
CA PHE A 468 -30.19 3.46 3.96
C PHE A 468 -29.19 2.90 2.95
N TRP A 469 -28.55 1.78 3.29
CA TRP A 469 -27.57 1.13 2.40
C TRP A 469 -28.22 0.55 1.14
N LEU A 470 -29.40 -0.03 1.25
CA LEU A 470 -30.15 -0.53 0.09
C LEU A 470 -30.59 0.61 -0.85
N GLU A 471 -30.96 1.76 -0.31
CA GLU A 471 -31.26 2.96 -1.09
C GLU A 471 -30.00 3.46 -1.80
N MET A 472 -28.89 3.61 -1.08
CA MET A 472 -27.61 4.00 -1.68
C MET A 472 -27.17 2.99 -2.79
N LEU A 473 -27.30 1.70 -2.55
CA LEU A 473 -26.96 0.67 -3.53
C LEU A 473 -27.82 0.76 -4.80
N ARG A 474 -29.11 1.11 -4.66
CA ARG A 474 -30.04 1.22 -5.77
C ARG A 474 -29.88 2.51 -6.57
N ASP A 475 -29.74 3.62 -5.87
CA ASP A 475 -29.96 4.97 -6.44
C ASP A 475 -28.66 5.75 -6.68
N SER A 476 -27.52 5.34 -6.06
CA SER A 476 -26.25 6.05 -6.28
C SER A 476 -25.71 5.83 -7.71
N PRO A 477 -25.38 6.90 -8.44
CA PRO A 477 -24.70 6.81 -9.72
C PRO A 477 -23.19 6.55 -9.60
N TYR A 478 -22.67 6.49 -8.38
CA TYR A 478 -21.23 6.36 -8.10
C TYR A 478 -20.89 4.93 -7.71
N ALA A 479 -19.99 4.30 -8.47
CA ALA A 479 -19.61 2.91 -8.28
C ALA A 479 -19.12 2.63 -6.83
N ASP A 480 -18.23 3.46 -6.29
CA ASP A 480 -17.67 3.22 -4.97
C ASP A 480 -18.60 3.56 -3.80
N LEU A 481 -19.67 4.33 -4.01
CA LEU A 481 -20.75 4.43 -3.02
C LEU A 481 -21.63 3.16 -3.03
N GLN A 482 -21.84 2.55 -4.19
CA GLN A 482 -22.48 1.23 -4.25
C GLN A 482 -21.61 0.19 -3.54
N ASN A 483 -20.28 0.23 -3.72
CA ASN A 483 -19.34 -0.63 -3.00
C ASN A 483 -19.39 -0.40 -1.48
N MET A 484 -19.47 0.86 -1.02
CA MET A 484 -19.67 1.17 0.40
C MET A 484 -20.93 0.52 0.95
N ALA A 485 -22.03 0.64 0.22
CA ALA A 485 -23.30 0.05 0.63
C ALA A 485 -23.22 -1.50 0.71
N LEU A 486 -22.58 -2.15 -0.26
CA LEU A 486 -22.38 -3.61 -0.26
C LEU A 486 -21.52 -4.05 0.94
N LEU A 487 -20.41 -3.37 1.19
CA LEU A 487 -19.53 -3.64 2.33
C LEU A 487 -20.27 -3.48 3.67
N LYS A 488 -21.07 -2.42 3.81
CA LYS A 488 -21.84 -2.18 5.05
C LYS A 488 -22.97 -3.18 5.25
N LEU A 489 -23.68 -3.55 4.19
CA LEU A 489 -24.70 -4.61 4.25
C LEU A 489 -24.07 -5.97 4.61
N PHE A 490 -22.88 -6.25 4.06
CA PHE A 490 -22.13 -7.45 4.37
C PHE A 490 -21.71 -7.49 5.85
N GLN A 491 -21.10 -6.40 6.36
CA GLN A 491 -20.70 -6.26 7.77
C GLN A 491 -21.88 -6.36 8.75
N GLN A 492 -23.08 -5.97 8.31
CA GLN A 492 -24.32 -6.09 9.10
C GLN A 492 -24.98 -7.45 8.98
N GLU A 493 -24.37 -8.40 8.29
CA GLU A 493 -24.93 -9.73 8.03
C GLU A 493 -26.35 -9.65 7.44
N TYR A 494 -26.57 -8.72 6.48
CA TYR A 494 -27.89 -8.47 5.91
C TYR A 494 -28.50 -9.78 5.35
N PRO A 495 -29.73 -10.17 5.74
CA PRO A 495 -30.36 -11.37 5.26
C PRO A 495 -30.48 -11.39 3.74
N GLY A 496 -29.97 -12.43 3.07
CA GLY A 496 -29.93 -12.55 1.61
C GLY A 496 -28.80 -11.75 0.95
N ILE A 497 -27.77 -11.34 1.69
CA ILE A 497 -26.61 -10.62 1.13
C ILE A 497 -25.94 -11.42 -0.01
N SER A 498 -25.79 -12.73 0.11
CA SER A 498 -25.20 -13.57 -0.92
C SER A 498 -25.96 -13.49 -2.25
N ASP A 499 -27.28 -13.58 -2.23
CA ASP A 499 -28.09 -13.43 -3.44
C ASP A 499 -28.04 -12.01 -4.01
N THR A 500 -27.96 -11.01 -3.13
CA THR A 500 -27.78 -9.60 -3.53
C THR A 500 -26.45 -9.39 -4.23
N LEU A 501 -25.37 -9.94 -3.70
CA LEU A 501 -24.02 -9.86 -4.30
C LEU A 501 -23.98 -10.53 -5.67
N ARG A 502 -24.55 -11.74 -5.79
CA ARG A 502 -24.65 -12.44 -7.08
C ARG A 502 -25.43 -11.62 -8.10
N MET A 503 -26.62 -11.16 -7.74
CA MET A 503 -27.47 -10.35 -8.61
C MET A 503 -26.74 -9.08 -9.06
N ARG A 504 -26.01 -8.40 -8.15
CA ARG A 504 -25.23 -7.21 -8.49
C ARG A 504 -24.03 -7.52 -9.36
N PHE A 505 -23.35 -8.66 -9.17
CA PHE A 505 -22.32 -9.10 -10.09
C PHE A 505 -22.85 -9.27 -11.51
N GLU A 506 -24.02 -9.91 -11.66
CA GLU A 506 -24.65 -10.17 -12.97
C GLU A 506 -25.17 -8.91 -13.66
N THR A 507 -25.55 -7.87 -12.91
CA THR A 507 -26.30 -6.73 -13.46
C THR A 507 -25.56 -5.40 -13.43
N SER A 508 -24.51 -5.24 -12.62
CA SER A 508 -23.81 -3.96 -12.51
C SER A 508 -23.02 -3.63 -13.78
N PRO A 509 -23.14 -2.41 -14.32
CA PRO A 509 -22.31 -1.95 -15.41
C PRO A 509 -20.87 -1.67 -14.94
N TYR A 510 -20.66 -1.43 -13.64
CA TYR A 510 -19.36 -1.06 -13.06
C TYR A 510 -18.52 -2.28 -12.74
N ALA A 511 -17.32 -2.35 -13.29
CA ALA A 511 -16.41 -3.45 -13.04
C ALA A 511 -15.93 -3.49 -11.58
N VAL A 512 -15.73 -2.33 -10.95
CA VAL A 512 -15.33 -2.26 -9.52
C VAL A 512 -16.44 -2.79 -8.61
N VAL A 513 -17.72 -2.62 -8.95
CA VAL A 513 -18.83 -3.19 -8.20
C VAL A 513 -18.88 -4.71 -8.35
N ARG A 514 -18.69 -5.22 -9.58
CA ARG A 514 -18.61 -6.66 -9.81
C ARG A 514 -17.43 -7.30 -9.07
N TYR A 515 -16.27 -6.63 -9.05
CA TYR A 515 -15.12 -7.09 -8.30
C TYR A 515 -15.40 -7.16 -6.79
N THR A 516 -15.97 -6.11 -6.19
CA THR A 516 -16.38 -6.11 -4.78
C THR A 516 -17.39 -7.25 -4.48
N CYS A 517 -18.37 -7.47 -5.36
CA CYS A 517 -19.31 -8.58 -5.19
C CYS A 517 -18.60 -9.94 -5.17
N MET A 518 -17.68 -10.18 -6.11
CA MET A 518 -16.92 -11.43 -6.16
C MET A 518 -16.05 -11.61 -4.91
N SER A 519 -15.39 -10.55 -4.42
CA SER A 519 -14.56 -10.61 -3.22
C SER A 519 -15.35 -10.91 -1.95
N LEU A 520 -16.53 -10.28 -1.78
CA LEU A 520 -17.39 -10.56 -0.62
C LEU A 520 -18.03 -11.96 -0.69
N LEU A 521 -18.36 -12.43 -1.88
CA LEU A 521 -18.82 -13.82 -2.08
C LEU A 521 -17.71 -14.83 -1.77
N GLU A 522 -16.43 -14.50 -2.04
CA GLU A 522 -15.30 -15.35 -1.64
C GLU A 522 -15.24 -15.53 -0.12
N GLU A 523 -15.49 -14.48 0.67
CA GLU A 523 -15.54 -14.58 2.12
C GLU A 523 -16.69 -15.48 2.60
N LEU A 524 -17.85 -15.41 1.95
CA LEU A 524 -18.99 -16.32 2.24
C LEU A 524 -18.71 -17.76 1.83
N ASN A 525 -17.92 -17.95 0.77
CA ASN A 525 -17.51 -19.25 0.22
C ASN A 525 -18.67 -20.22 0.00
N ASP A 526 -19.78 -19.72 -0.52
CA ASP A 526 -21.03 -20.46 -0.75
C ASP A 526 -21.25 -20.85 -2.22
N GLN A 527 -22.45 -21.35 -2.56
CA GLN A 527 -22.78 -21.75 -3.94
C GLN A 527 -22.82 -20.54 -4.89
N ASN A 528 -23.26 -19.36 -4.43
CA ASN A 528 -23.28 -18.17 -5.27
C ASN A 528 -21.85 -17.74 -5.68
N PHE A 529 -20.86 -17.90 -4.79
CA PHE A 529 -19.46 -17.68 -5.16
C PHE A 529 -19.02 -18.60 -6.31
N ARG A 530 -19.35 -19.89 -6.23
CA ARG A 530 -18.99 -20.86 -7.27
C ARG A 530 -19.63 -20.53 -8.62
N GLU A 531 -20.90 -20.09 -8.62
CA GLU A 531 -21.57 -19.65 -9.83
C GLU A 531 -21.00 -18.36 -10.40
N VAL A 532 -20.67 -17.38 -9.54
CA VAL A 532 -20.03 -16.12 -9.95
C VAL A 532 -18.66 -16.37 -10.56
N LEU A 533 -17.85 -17.30 -10.04
CA LEU A 533 -16.57 -17.65 -10.66
C LEU A 533 -16.73 -18.11 -12.11
N LYS A 534 -17.77 -18.92 -12.42
CA LYS A 534 -18.04 -19.40 -13.78
C LYS A 534 -18.39 -18.27 -14.75
N LEU A 535 -19.07 -17.22 -14.27
CA LEU A 535 -19.37 -16.01 -15.04
C LEU A 535 -18.15 -15.10 -15.18
N ALA A 536 -17.36 -14.99 -14.13
CA ALA A 536 -16.24 -14.06 -14.00
C ALA A 536 -15.09 -14.32 -15.00
N VAL A 537 -14.91 -15.56 -15.47
CA VAL A 537 -13.87 -15.89 -16.47
C VAL A 537 -14.07 -15.22 -17.82
N THR A 538 -15.26 -14.69 -18.10
CA THR A 538 -15.58 -13.95 -19.34
C THR A 538 -15.86 -12.46 -19.07
N ASP A 539 -15.60 -11.97 -17.86
CA ASP A 539 -15.83 -10.56 -17.52
C ASP A 539 -14.99 -9.64 -18.42
N PRO A 540 -15.51 -8.52 -18.89
CA PRO A 540 -14.74 -7.53 -19.63
C PRO A 540 -13.47 -7.04 -18.90
N TYR A 541 -13.50 -6.98 -17.55
CA TYR A 541 -12.37 -6.54 -16.75
C TYR A 541 -11.36 -7.66 -16.54
N GLU A 542 -10.16 -7.49 -17.06
CA GLU A 542 -9.07 -8.48 -17.02
C GLU A 542 -8.76 -8.95 -15.61
N PHE A 543 -8.77 -8.04 -14.64
CA PHE A 543 -8.45 -8.36 -13.26
C PHE A 543 -9.44 -9.36 -12.65
N ILE A 544 -10.75 -9.20 -12.92
CA ILE A 544 -11.80 -10.16 -12.50
C ILE A 544 -11.54 -11.53 -13.11
N ARG A 545 -11.25 -11.61 -14.43
CA ARG A 545 -10.95 -12.89 -15.10
C ARG A 545 -9.73 -13.57 -14.48
N ARG A 546 -8.68 -12.80 -14.24
CA ARG A 546 -7.44 -13.29 -13.65
C ARG A 546 -7.65 -13.87 -12.25
N ILE A 547 -8.34 -13.14 -11.39
CA ILE A 547 -8.63 -13.57 -10.02
C ILE A 547 -9.58 -14.78 -10.03
N ALA A 548 -10.59 -14.81 -10.89
CA ALA A 548 -11.50 -15.95 -11.00
C ALA A 548 -10.75 -17.26 -11.34
N ILE A 549 -9.86 -17.23 -12.33
CA ILE A 549 -9.05 -18.38 -12.71
C ILE A 549 -8.12 -18.80 -11.56
N HIS A 550 -7.48 -17.84 -10.88
CA HIS A 550 -6.66 -18.14 -9.72
C HIS A 550 -7.44 -18.86 -8.61
N ARG A 551 -8.66 -18.38 -8.31
CA ARG A 551 -9.54 -19.00 -7.31
C ARG A 551 -10.02 -20.40 -7.73
N MET A 552 -10.43 -20.56 -8.99
CA MET A 552 -10.79 -21.88 -9.53
C MET A 552 -9.66 -22.89 -9.40
N GLY A 553 -8.40 -22.49 -9.70
CA GLY A 553 -7.22 -23.32 -9.55
C GLY A 553 -6.95 -23.72 -8.09
N ARG A 554 -7.15 -22.80 -7.14
CA ARG A 554 -6.99 -23.07 -5.70
C ARG A 554 -8.10 -23.96 -5.13
N ILE A 555 -9.35 -23.77 -5.56
CA ILE A 555 -10.46 -24.62 -5.13
C ILE A 555 -10.31 -26.04 -5.68
N GLY A 556 -9.81 -26.19 -6.92
CA GLY A 556 -9.50 -27.48 -7.53
C GLY A 556 -10.73 -28.34 -7.82
N ALA A 557 -11.95 -27.76 -7.84
CA ALA A 557 -13.17 -28.52 -8.10
C ALA A 557 -13.29 -28.93 -9.58
N PRO A 558 -13.62 -30.20 -9.91
CA PRO A 558 -13.69 -30.68 -11.28
C PRO A 558 -14.61 -29.86 -12.19
N GLU A 559 -15.65 -29.27 -11.66
CA GLU A 559 -16.59 -28.42 -12.40
C GLU A 559 -15.99 -27.17 -13.02
N PHE A 560 -14.84 -26.68 -12.52
CA PHE A 560 -14.16 -25.50 -13.03
C PHE A 560 -13.20 -25.80 -14.20
N LEU A 561 -12.80 -27.05 -14.37
CA LEU A 561 -11.83 -27.42 -15.40
C LEU A 561 -12.26 -27.02 -16.83
N PRO A 562 -13.52 -27.22 -17.25
CA PRO A 562 -13.96 -26.74 -18.56
C PRO A 562 -13.78 -25.24 -18.78
N PHE A 563 -14.04 -24.41 -17.75
CA PHE A 563 -13.91 -22.95 -17.81
C PHE A 563 -12.44 -22.52 -17.89
N ILE A 564 -11.54 -23.19 -17.16
CA ILE A 564 -10.10 -22.94 -17.21
C ILE A 564 -9.55 -23.28 -18.60
N ILE A 565 -9.97 -24.42 -19.18
CA ILE A 565 -9.56 -24.84 -20.54
C ILE A 565 -10.11 -23.86 -21.59
N ASP A 566 -11.38 -23.45 -21.47
CA ASP A 566 -11.96 -22.47 -22.40
C ASP A 566 -11.22 -21.13 -22.34
N THR A 567 -10.88 -20.65 -21.15
CA THR A 567 -10.06 -19.44 -20.97
C THR A 567 -8.68 -19.60 -21.61
N TYR A 568 -8.02 -20.76 -21.45
CA TYR A 568 -6.74 -21.07 -22.10
C TYR A 568 -6.81 -20.94 -23.63
N LEU A 569 -7.89 -21.38 -24.21
CA LEU A 569 -8.06 -21.38 -25.67
C LEU A 569 -8.46 -20.00 -26.23
N ASN A 570 -9.15 -19.17 -25.45
CA ASN A 570 -9.82 -17.97 -25.95
C ASN A 570 -9.28 -16.65 -25.41
N ASP A 571 -8.67 -16.60 -24.20
CA ASP A 571 -8.10 -15.38 -23.62
C ASP A 571 -6.58 -15.32 -23.79
N TYR A 572 -6.13 -15.06 -25.01
CA TYR A 572 -4.71 -14.93 -25.37
C TYR A 572 -4.18 -13.49 -25.28
N LEU A 573 -5.03 -12.50 -24.96
CA LEU A 573 -4.64 -11.09 -24.92
C LEU A 573 -3.98 -10.67 -23.61
N SER A 574 -4.19 -11.42 -22.52
CA SER A 574 -3.59 -11.14 -21.23
C SER A 574 -2.58 -12.21 -20.83
N GLU A 575 -1.31 -11.86 -20.82
CA GLU A 575 -0.24 -12.72 -20.31
C GLU A 575 -0.48 -13.10 -18.84
N ARG A 576 -1.07 -12.18 -18.05
CA ARG A 576 -1.36 -12.41 -16.62
C ARG A 576 -2.49 -13.42 -16.41
N VAL A 577 -3.55 -13.37 -17.23
CA VAL A 577 -4.60 -14.40 -17.23
C VAL A 577 -4.01 -15.74 -17.65
N ASN A 578 -3.23 -15.78 -18.74
CA ASN A 578 -2.61 -17.01 -19.23
C ASN A 578 -1.66 -17.62 -18.19
N PHE A 579 -0.87 -16.82 -17.48
CA PHE A 579 -0.02 -17.31 -16.38
C PHE A 579 -0.86 -18.02 -15.30
N ASN A 580 -1.98 -17.44 -14.89
CA ASN A 580 -2.87 -18.05 -13.87
C ASN A 580 -3.56 -19.30 -14.42
N VAL A 581 -3.93 -19.34 -15.71
CA VAL A 581 -4.49 -20.53 -16.36
C VAL A 581 -3.50 -21.68 -16.32
N LEU A 582 -2.23 -21.45 -16.74
CA LEU A 582 -1.20 -22.48 -16.73
C LEU A 582 -0.92 -22.98 -15.31
N THR A 583 -0.87 -22.08 -14.33
CA THR A 583 -0.71 -22.43 -12.91
C THR A 583 -1.88 -23.27 -12.39
N ALA A 584 -3.13 -22.90 -12.75
CA ALA A 584 -4.30 -23.66 -12.38
C ALA A 584 -4.30 -25.07 -13.00
N LEU A 585 -4.01 -25.17 -14.30
CA LEU A 585 -3.93 -26.48 -15.00
C LEU A 585 -2.86 -27.38 -14.38
N GLU A 586 -1.71 -26.81 -13.98
CA GLU A 586 -0.66 -27.59 -13.29
C GLU A 586 -1.14 -28.09 -11.92
N ALA A 587 -1.90 -27.28 -11.16
CA ALA A 587 -2.49 -27.70 -9.89
C ALA A 587 -3.46 -28.88 -10.09
N TYR A 588 -4.30 -28.86 -11.14
CA TYR A 588 -5.17 -29.99 -11.48
C TYR A 588 -4.36 -31.23 -11.89
N ARG A 589 -3.27 -31.08 -12.65
CA ARG A 589 -2.39 -32.18 -13.02
C ARG A 589 -1.76 -32.85 -11.80
N LEU A 590 -1.28 -32.08 -10.84
CA LEU A 590 -0.71 -32.59 -9.59
C LEU A 590 -1.78 -33.31 -8.73
N SER A 591 -2.98 -32.77 -8.66
CA SER A 591 -4.11 -33.42 -7.95
C SER A 591 -4.44 -34.81 -8.52
N LEU A 592 -4.35 -35.00 -9.83
CA LEU A 592 -4.62 -36.29 -10.49
C LEU A 592 -3.51 -37.35 -10.23
N ILE A 593 -2.31 -36.94 -9.86
CA ILE A 593 -1.19 -37.86 -9.55
C ILE A 593 -1.33 -38.45 -8.14
N HIS A 594 -2.08 -37.78 -7.26
CA HIS A 594 -2.27 -38.19 -5.86
C HIS A 594 -3.58 -38.96 -5.59
N ILE A 595 -4.37 -39.25 -6.63
CA ILE A 595 -5.52 -40.17 -6.61
C ILE A 595 -5.09 -41.52 -7.18
#